data_2e5e5f5788eb57e4330c370079ae7861
#
_entry.id   2e5e5f5788eb57e4330c370079ae7861
#
_cell.length_a   1.000
_cell.length_b   1.000
_cell.length_c   1.000
_cell.angle_alpha   90.00
_cell.angle_beta   90.00
_cell.angle_gamma   90.00
#
_symmetry.space_group_name_H-M   'P 1'
#
loop_
_entity.id
_entity.type
_entity.pdbx_description
1 polymer ?
#
loop_
_entity_poly.entity_id
_entity_poly.type
_entity_poly.pdbx_seq_one_letter_code
_entity_poly.pdbx_strand_id
1 'polypeptide(L)'
;MVLACSKEPASTVITPVTPPVTDTMPPQYGTPFGNVPDREDAVIYQVNMRAFSVQSNFQGIIARLDSIKALGVNVIYLMPIHPVGKVKSVNSPYCVKDYTAVNAEFGTLADLRNLVDGAHSRNMSVILDWVANHTAWDNGWISSHKDWYRQDGAGNVISPPGTGWNDVAQLDFSNAAMRLQMISNMKYWVLVANVDGFRCDFADGPPFDFWTQAIDTLRNISTHKLLILAEGNRSSHFLAGFDYIFGFSYYGLLKSIFKSNASALLINDMNNTEYANAADGQQVVRYLGNHDVNGSDGTPLDLFGGKRGSMAAFVATACMKGVPMVYNGQEVGTPCRIVFPFTGKNIDWTLNPGMVAEYKKILLFRSTSAAMRRGQLSTYGDDDIIAFTKELAGEKVLVVSNLRNSVIHFALPPLLQNTTWTDAMTGESITLTTRLDLLPYGYLIAKQ
;
A
#
# COMPACT_ATOMS: atom_id res chain seq x y z
N MET A 1 -78.34 33.04 -24.48
CA MET A 1 -77.72 32.11 -23.55
C MET A 1 -76.28 31.93 -23.99
N VAL A 2 -75.33 32.73 -23.42
CA VAL A 2 -73.92 32.81 -23.83
C VAL A 2 -73.12 32.20 -22.71
N LEU A 3 -72.48 31.05 -22.95
CA LEU A 3 -71.51 30.43 -22.02
C LEU A 3 -70.22 31.17 -22.07
N ALA A 4 -69.77 31.73 -20.96
CA ALA A 4 -68.46 32.26 -20.76
C ALA A 4 -67.53 31.14 -20.34
N CYS A 5 -66.45 30.89 -21.14
CA CYS A 5 -65.32 30.03 -20.77
C CYS A 5 -64.29 30.85 -20.01
N SER A 6 -64.15 30.58 -18.73
CA SER A 6 -63.03 31.12 -17.92
C SER A 6 -61.76 30.28 -18.16
N LYS A 7 -60.71 30.92 -18.65
CA LYS A 7 -59.36 30.37 -18.72
C LYS A 7 -58.70 30.52 -17.33
N GLU A 8 -58.29 29.40 -16.75
CA GLU A 8 -57.40 29.39 -15.59
C GLU A 8 -55.97 29.84 -16.04
N PRO A 9 -55.24 30.59 -15.18
CA PRO A 9 -53.86 30.97 -15.50
C PRO A 9 -52.91 29.75 -15.31
N ALA A 10 -52.04 29.53 -16.28
CA ALA A 10 -51.04 28.51 -16.26
C ALA A 10 -50.04 28.73 -15.08
N SER A 11 -49.94 27.74 -14.21
CA SER A 11 -48.96 27.67 -13.12
C SER A 11 -47.56 27.54 -13.72
N THR A 12 -46.75 28.58 -13.59
CA THR A 12 -45.31 28.53 -13.93
C THR A 12 -44.60 27.72 -12.87
N VAL A 13 -44.23 26.50 -13.21
CA VAL A 13 -43.29 25.69 -12.42
C VAL A 13 -41.93 26.36 -12.47
N ILE A 14 -41.55 27.03 -11.38
CA ILE A 14 -40.20 27.54 -11.18
C ILE A 14 -39.33 26.34 -10.80
N THR A 15 -38.60 25.78 -11.75
CA THR A 15 -37.50 24.84 -11.48
C THR A 15 -36.42 25.56 -10.67
N PRO A 16 -36.00 25.05 -9.50
CA PRO A 16 -34.91 25.65 -8.77
C PRO A 16 -33.64 25.52 -9.63
N VAL A 17 -33.11 26.64 -10.07
CA VAL A 17 -31.77 26.72 -10.69
C VAL A 17 -30.78 26.49 -9.54
N THR A 18 -30.26 25.27 -9.45
CA THR A 18 -29.07 25.01 -8.63
C THR A 18 -27.94 25.85 -9.21
N PRO A 19 -27.31 26.77 -8.43
CA PRO A 19 -26.17 27.51 -8.95
C PRO A 19 -25.09 26.51 -9.36
N PRO A 20 -24.38 26.74 -10.48
CA PRO A 20 -23.27 25.89 -10.86
C PRO A 20 -22.26 25.89 -9.72
N VAL A 21 -21.93 24.72 -9.19
CA VAL A 21 -20.76 24.54 -8.33
C VAL A 21 -19.58 24.95 -9.20
N THR A 22 -19.05 26.16 -8.98
CA THR A 22 -17.79 26.57 -9.61
C THR A 22 -16.73 25.69 -8.95
N ASP A 23 -16.41 24.58 -9.62
CA ASP A 23 -15.33 23.68 -9.25
C ASP A 23 -13.98 24.38 -9.52
N THR A 24 -13.70 25.45 -8.73
CA THR A 24 -12.42 26.14 -8.77
C THR A 24 -11.41 25.27 -8.01
N MET A 25 -10.94 24.22 -8.67
CA MET A 25 -9.84 23.45 -8.15
C MET A 25 -8.64 24.37 -7.89
N PRO A 26 -7.92 24.16 -6.79
CA PRO A 26 -6.75 24.96 -6.48
C PRO A 26 -5.69 24.84 -7.61
N PRO A 27 -4.86 25.85 -7.81
CA PRO A 27 -3.78 25.78 -8.77
C PRO A 27 -2.78 24.70 -8.37
N GLN A 28 -2.13 24.11 -9.37
CA GLN A 28 -1.06 23.13 -9.19
C GLN A 28 0.08 23.73 -8.36
N TYR A 29 0.47 23.04 -7.31
CA TYR A 29 1.70 23.31 -6.56
C TYR A 29 2.89 22.63 -7.23
N GLY A 30 3.95 23.36 -7.49
CA GLY A 30 5.18 22.84 -8.06
C GLY A 30 5.03 22.28 -9.47
N THR A 31 6.02 21.53 -9.89
CA THR A 31 6.00 20.80 -11.17
C THR A 31 5.61 19.34 -10.90
N PRO A 32 4.66 18.77 -11.65
CA PRO A 32 4.30 17.36 -11.53
C PRO A 32 5.53 16.45 -11.62
N PHE A 33 5.61 15.44 -10.77
CA PHE A 33 6.75 14.54 -10.69
C PHE A 33 6.79 13.59 -11.89
N GLY A 34 7.81 13.69 -12.72
CA GLY A 34 7.94 12.93 -13.97
C GLY A 34 8.49 11.50 -13.79
N ASN A 35 9.12 11.19 -12.62
CA ASN A 35 9.81 9.92 -12.40
C ASN A 35 9.00 8.95 -11.51
N VAL A 36 7.66 9.02 -11.57
CA VAL A 36 6.80 8.01 -10.93
C VAL A 36 7.13 6.64 -11.53
N PRO A 37 7.48 5.63 -10.71
CA PRO A 37 7.89 4.33 -11.22
C PRO A 37 6.76 3.63 -12.01
N ASP A 38 7.15 2.71 -12.89
CA ASP A 38 6.20 1.76 -13.43
C ASP A 38 5.74 0.81 -12.32
N ARG A 39 4.57 0.20 -12.51
CA ARG A 39 3.91 -0.60 -11.48
C ARG A 39 4.78 -1.72 -10.95
N GLU A 40 5.51 -2.43 -11.82
CA GLU A 40 6.37 -3.55 -11.46
C GLU A 40 7.66 -3.13 -10.76
N ASP A 41 8.04 -1.86 -10.94
CA ASP A 41 9.30 -1.31 -10.42
C ASP A 41 9.15 -0.74 -8.99
N ALA A 42 7.93 -0.69 -8.47
CA ALA A 42 7.68 -0.12 -7.15
C ALA A 42 8.37 -0.92 -6.03
N VAL A 43 8.97 -0.17 -5.11
CA VAL A 43 9.39 -0.61 -3.77
C VAL A 43 8.77 0.36 -2.79
N ILE A 44 7.74 -0.09 -2.09
CA ILE A 44 6.90 0.76 -1.24
C ILE A 44 7.45 0.77 0.19
N TYR A 45 7.48 1.95 0.80
CA TYR A 45 7.85 2.13 2.19
C TYR A 45 6.70 2.79 2.95
N GLN A 46 6.01 2.02 3.80
CA GLN A 46 4.91 2.52 4.61
C GLN A 46 5.43 3.27 5.83
N VAL A 47 4.96 4.49 6.01
CA VAL A 47 5.34 5.38 7.11
C VAL A 47 4.16 5.64 8.04
N ASN A 48 4.31 5.20 9.29
CA ASN A 48 3.47 5.56 10.41
C ASN A 48 4.10 6.75 11.15
N MET A 49 3.63 7.97 10.88
CA MET A 49 4.23 9.20 11.41
C MET A 49 4.36 9.20 12.93
N ARG A 50 3.36 8.67 13.65
CA ARG A 50 3.33 8.65 15.11
C ARG A 50 4.43 7.83 15.75
N ALA A 51 4.92 6.79 15.04
CA ALA A 51 5.95 5.88 15.54
C ALA A 51 7.30 6.06 14.85
N PHE A 52 7.35 6.82 13.75
CA PHE A 52 8.53 6.91 12.89
C PHE A 52 9.74 7.53 13.59
N SER A 53 9.51 8.56 14.39
CA SER A 53 10.56 9.31 15.07
C SER A 53 10.07 9.88 16.39
N VAL A 54 10.98 10.38 17.21
CA VAL A 54 10.65 11.07 18.47
C VAL A 54 9.79 12.31 18.22
N GLN A 55 9.96 12.96 17.06
CA GLN A 55 9.16 14.13 16.67
C GLN A 55 7.73 13.76 16.28
N SER A 56 7.48 12.52 15.88
CA SER A 56 6.18 12.00 15.44
C SER A 56 5.49 12.86 14.37
N ASN A 57 6.27 13.47 13.46
CA ASN A 57 5.80 14.43 12.47
C ASN A 57 6.57 14.33 11.13
N PHE A 58 6.22 15.17 10.15
CA PHE A 58 6.86 15.20 8.83
C PHE A 58 8.36 15.50 8.88
N GLN A 59 8.82 16.34 9.81
CA GLN A 59 10.25 16.68 9.94
C GLN A 59 11.10 15.46 10.28
N GLY A 60 10.58 14.54 11.11
CA GLY A 60 11.26 13.28 11.41
C GLY A 60 11.44 12.39 10.17
N ILE A 61 10.49 12.42 9.24
CA ILE A 61 10.58 11.68 7.97
C ILE A 61 11.57 12.37 7.03
N ILE A 62 11.45 13.70 6.88
CA ILE A 62 12.34 14.53 6.04
C ILE A 62 13.81 14.27 6.41
N ALA A 63 14.13 14.22 7.69
CA ALA A 63 15.47 13.95 8.18
C ALA A 63 16.02 12.57 7.79
N ARG A 64 15.17 11.64 7.36
CA ARG A 64 15.55 10.27 7.00
C ARG A 64 15.31 9.89 5.53
N LEU A 65 14.92 10.84 4.68
CA LEU A 65 14.66 10.56 3.26
C LEU A 65 15.86 9.90 2.55
N ASP A 66 17.10 10.31 2.88
CA ASP A 66 18.30 9.68 2.32
C ASP A 66 18.47 8.24 2.78
N SER A 67 18.14 7.94 4.04
CA SER A 67 18.18 6.57 4.57
C SER A 67 17.12 5.68 3.92
N ILE A 68 15.90 6.20 3.71
CA ILE A 68 14.81 5.51 3.01
C ILE A 68 15.22 5.25 1.55
N LYS A 69 15.74 6.27 0.85
CA LYS A 69 16.24 6.11 -0.53
C LYS A 69 17.35 5.07 -0.62
N ALA A 70 18.27 5.09 0.33
CA ALA A 70 19.40 4.15 0.38
C ALA A 70 18.97 2.68 0.60
N LEU A 71 17.73 2.41 1.04
CA LEU A 71 17.17 1.06 1.06
C LEU A 71 16.77 0.55 -0.33
N GLY A 72 16.71 1.41 -1.34
CA GLY A 72 16.19 1.06 -2.67
C GLY A 72 14.72 1.40 -2.85
N VAL A 73 14.12 2.14 -1.92
CA VAL A 73 12.71 2.60 -1.97
C VAL A 73 12.53 3.64 -3.07
N ASN A 74 11.39 3.60 -3.75
CA ASN A 74 10.98 4.60 -4.74
C ASN A 74 9.52 5.06 -4.58
N VAL A 75 8.77 4.52 -3.60
CA VAL A 75 7.42 4.97 -3.24
C VAL A 75 7.30 5.07 -1.72
N ILE A 76 7.04 6.26 -1.20
CA ILE A 76 6.70 6.49 0.20
C ILE A 76 5.17 6.48 0.33
N TYR A 77 4.63 5.61 1.17
CA TYR A 77 3.23 5.58 1.53
C TYR A 77 3.05 6.15 2.93
N LEU A 78 2.43 7.33 3.04
CA LEU A 78 2.11 7.98 4.30
C LEU A 78 0.76 7.52 4.82
N MET A 79 0.68 7.03 6.06
CA MET A 79 -0.60 6.80 6.75
C MET A 79 -1.42 8.08 6.83
N PRO A 80 -2.72 8.06 7.25
CA PRO A 80 -3.59 9.22 7.12
C PRO A 80 -3.01 10.48 7.76
N ILE A 81 -3.00 11.57 6.97
CA ILE A 81 -2.42 12.87 7.35
C ILE A 81 -3.46 13.86 7.87
N HIS A 82 -4.74 13.50 7.84
CA HIS A 82 -5.87 14.38 8.10
C HIS A 82 -6.11 14.59 9.59
N PRO A 83 -6.75 15.73 9.99
CA PRO A 83 -7.19 15.93 11.36
C PRO A 83 -8.10 14.81 11.84
N VAL A 84 -7.83 14.32 13.04
CA VAL A 84 -8.61 13.26 13.69
C VAL A 84 -9.81 13.86 14.42
N GLY A 85 -10.98 13.21 14.27
CA GLY A 85 -12.19 13.59 15.00
C GLY A 85 -12.07 13.41 16.50
N LYS A 86 -12.89 14.16 17.25
CA LYS A 86 -12.91 14.11 18.72
C LYS A 86 -14.18 13.49 19.29
N VAL A 87 -15.28 13.48 18.54
CA VAL A 87 -16.56 12.89 18.98
C VAL A 87 -16.49 11.37 18.85
N LYS A 88 -16.76 10.65 19.92
CA LYS A 88 -16.62 9.18 20.05
C LYS A 88 -15.23 8.66 19.69
N SER A 89 -14.22 9.50 19.75
CA SER A 89 -12.89 9.21 19.23
C SER A 89 -12.14 8.18 20.09
N VAL A 90 -11.46 7.27 19.40
CA VAL A 90 -10.44 6.37 19.96
C VAL A 90 -9.04 6.82 19.51
N ASN A 91 -8.90 8.05 19.02
CA ASN A 91 -7.68 8.64 18.47
C ASN A 91 -7.16 7.89 17.23
N SER A 92 -8.06 7.28 16.46
CA SER A 92 -7.72 6.61 15.20
C SER A 92 -7.32 7.62 14.13
N PRO A 93 -6.16 7.47 13.45
CA PRO A 93 -5.83 8.30 12.30
C PRO A 93 -6.80 8.12 11.13
N TYR A 94 -7.57 7.03 11.13
CA TYR A 94 -8.62 6.73 10.15
C TYR A 94 -9.96 7.43 10.44
N CYS A 95 -10.07 8.15 11.57
CA CYS A 95 -11.25 8.93 11.93
C CYS A 95 -11.13 10.36 11.36
N VAL A 96 -11.34 10.52 10.05
CA VAL A 96 -11.05 11.75 9.29
C VAL A 96 -12.09 12.83 9.58
N LYS A 97 -11.65 13.95 10.16
CA LYS A 97 -12.49 15.12 10.44
C LYS A 97 -12.58 16.09 9.26
N ASP A 98 -11.49 16.28 8.53
CA ASP A 98 -11.41 17.21 7.39
C ASP A 98 -10.47 16.64 6.33
N TYR A 99 -11.01 16.38 5.13
CA TYR A 99 -10.26 15.81 4.01
C TYR A 99 -9.30 16.79 3.32
N THR A 100 -9.41 18.09 3.61
CA THR A 100 -8.62 19.13 2.93
C THR A 100 -7.56 19.77 3.84
N ALA A 101 -7.46 19.31 5.09
CA ALA A 101 -6.51 19.81 6.06
C ALA A 101 -5.45 18.76 6.44
N VAL A 102 -4.26 19.27 6.81
CA VAL A 102 -3.21 18.49 7.45
C VAL A 102 -3.45 18.49 8.97
N ASN A 103 -3.29 17.35 9.62
CA ASN A 103 -3.32 17.24 11.08
C ASN A 103 -2.15 18.02 11.68
N ALA A 104 -2.48 18.96 12.56
CA ALA A 104 -1.47 19.77 13.26
C ALA A 104 -0.46 18.95 14.10
N GLU A 105 -0.82 17.69 14.45
CA GLU A 105 0.09 16.72 15.06
C GLU A 105 1.31 16.45 14.17
N PHE A 106 1.14 16.46 12.84
CA PHE A 106 2.20 16.12 11.88
C PHE A 106 2.90 17.34 11.28
N GLY A 107 2.28 18.52 11.38
CA GLY A 107 2.79 19.77 10.84
C GLY A 107 1.75 20.52 10.02
N THR A 108 2.21 21.28 9.04
CA THR A 108 1.41 22.12 8.15
C THR A 108 1.38 21.57 6.73
N LEU A 109 0.57 22.19 5.85
CA LEU A 109 0.62 21.92 4.41
C LEU A 109 2.01 22.23 3.82
N ALA A 110 2.69 23.26 4.32
CA ALA A 110 4.06 23.59 3.90
C ALA A 110 5.05 22.49 4.28
N ASP A 111 4.90 21.87 5.45
CA ASP A 111 5.75 20.75 5.88
C ASP A 111 5.50 19.50 5.03
N LEU A 112 4.23 19.21 4.69
CA LEU A 112 3.91 18.12 3.75
C LEU A 112 4.53 18.37 2.38
N ARG A 113 4.43 19.58 1.83
CA ARG A 113 5.05 19.97 0.56
C ARG A 113 6.57 19.79 0.61
N ASN A 114 7.21 20.22 1.69
CA ASN A 114 8.66 20.04 1.89
C ASN A 114 9.04 18.54 1.91
N LEU A 115 8.19 17.67 2.48
CA LEU A 115 8.40 16.24 2.45
C LEU A 115 8.28 15.69 1.02
N VAL A 116 7.23 16.07 0.29
CA VAL A 116 6.98 15.63 -1.09
C VAL A 116 8.12 16.10 -2.01
N ASP A 117 8.49 17.39 -1.95
CA ASP A 117 9.60 17.94 -2.75
C ASP A 117 10.93 17.25 -2.41
N GLY A 118 11.17 16.99 -1.12
CA GLY A 118 12.33 16.25 -0.64
C GLY A 118 12.37 14.81 -1.15
N ALA A 119 11.23 14.13 -1.24
CA ALA A 119 11.12 12.79 -1.81
C ALA A 119 11.34 12.82 -3.33
N HIS A 120 10.68 13.74 -4.05
CA HIS A 120 10.82 13.92 -5.50
C HIS A 120 12.27 14.22 -5.92
N SER A 121 12.98 15.08 -5.17
CA SER A 121 14.40 15.38 -5.42
C SER A 121 15.31 14.15 -5.29
N ARG A 122 14.84 13.09 -4.63
CA ARG A 122 15.50 11.78 -4.47
C ARG A 122 14.93 10.69 -5.36
N ASN A 123 14.09 11.05 -6.34
CA ASN A 123 13.38 10.09 -7.20
C ASN A 123 12.55 9.08 -6.39
N MET A 124 11.76 9.58 -5.46
CA MET A 124 10.75 8.82 -4.72
C MET A 124 9.40 9.49 -4.85
N SER A 125 8.38 8.74 -5.24
CA SER A 125 6.97 9.15 -5.22
C SER A 125 6.42 9.16 -3.80
N VAL A 126 5.38 9.96 -3.56
CA VAL A 126 4.65 10.00 -2.29
C VAL A 126 3.17 9.74 -2.54
N ILE A 127 2.62 8.70 -1.91
CA ILE A 127 1.19 8.40 -1.93
C ILE A 127 0.59 8.58 -0.53
N LEU A 128 -0.67 9.03 -0.47
CA LEU A 128 -1.39 9.25 0.78
C LEU A 128 -2.36 8.11 1.07
N ASP A 129 -2.55 7.82 2.35
CA ASP A 129 -3.65 6.98 2.80
C ASP A 129 -4.98 7.74 2.67
N TRP A 130 -5.95 7.12 2.02
CA TRP A 130 -7.22 7.73 1.70
C TRP A 130 -8.40 6.94 2.27
N VAL A 131 -9.07 7.50 3.26
CA VAL A 131 -10.19 6.89 3.96
C VAL A 131 -11.50 7.31 3.30
N ALA A 132 -11.97 6.52 2.31
CA ALA A 132 -13.17 6.87 1.56
C ALA A 132 -14.48 6.37 2.20
N ASN A 133 -14.42 5.30 3.00
CA ASN A 133 -15.63 4.59 3.46
C ASN A 133 -16.45 5.36 4.50
N HIS A 134 -15.81 6.16 5.34
CA HIS A 134 -16.42 6.77 6.52
C HIS A 134 -15.70 8.06 6.91
N THR A 135 -16.31 8.83 7.83
CA THR A 135 -15.71 10.04 8.40
C THR A 135 -15.79 10.01 9.92
N ALA A 136 -15.12 10.97 10.58
CA ALA A 136 -15.36 11.28 11.99
C ALA A 136 -16.80 11.74 12.23
N TRP A 137 -17.30 11.56 13.45
CA TRP A 137 -18.62 12.06 13.86
C TRP A 137 -18.72 13.59 13.93
N ASP A 138 -17.61 14.29 14.04
CA ASP A 138 -17.51 15.76 14.00
C ASP A 138 -16.92 16.26 12.67
N ASN A 139 -17.01 15.46 11.60
CA ASN A 139 -16.78 15.95 10.24
C ASN A 139 -17.90 16.95 9.86
N GLY A 140 -17.52 18.07 9.23
CA GLY A 140 -18.44 19.12 8.85
C GLY A 140 -19.60 18.68 7.95
N TRP A 141 -19.41 17.60 7.16
CA TRP A 141 -20.45 17.06 6.30
C TRP A 141 -21.65 16.49 7.07
N ILE A 142 -21.48 16.00 8.30
CA ILE A 142 -22.62 15.51 9.09
C ILE A 142 -23.64 16.61 9.37
N SER A 143 -23.18 17.83 9.59
CA SER A 143 -24.07 18.99 9.86
C SER A 143 -24.60 19.64 8.59
N SER A 144 -23.80 19.67 7.50
CA SER A 144 -24.16 20.34 6.25
C SER A 144 -24.88 19.44 5.24
N HIS A 145 -24.58 18.12 5.26
CA HIS A 145 -25.02 17.12 4.30
C HIS A 145 -25.33 15.79 4.98
N LYS A 146 -26.29 15.75 5.88
CA LYS A 146 -26.69 14.54 6.59
C LYS A 146 -27.11 13.42 5.62
N ASP A 147 -27.65 13.77 4.46
CA ASP A 147 -28.04 12.91 3.36
C ASP A 147 -26.84 12.18 2.67
N TRP A 148 -25.63 12.60 2.96
CA TRP A 148 -24.43 11.90 2.49
C TRP A 148 -24.04 10.70 3.34
N TYR A 149 -24.76 10.48 4.44
CA TYR A 149 -24.47 9.40 5.38
C TYR A 149 -25.59 8.35 5.39
N ARG A 150 -25.20 7.10 5.60
CA ARG A 150 -26.16 6.05 5.85
C ARG A 150 -26.91 6.30 7.16
N GLN A 151 -28.22 6.09 7.13
CA GLN A 151 -29.12 6.36 8.24
C GLN A 151 -29.92 5.10 8.60
N ASP A 152 -30.31 4.99 9.87
CA ASP A 152 -31.27 3.99 10.34
C ASP A 152 -32.71 4.36 9.97
N GLY A 153 -33.67 3.50 10.31
CA GLY A 153 -35.11 3.74 10.04
C GLY A 153 -35.69 4.96 10.77
N ALA A 154 -34.99 5.51 11.76
CA ALA A 154 -35.38 6.73 12.46
C ALA A 154 -34.64 7.98 11.91
N GLY A 155 -33.84 7.81 10.87
CA GLY A 155 -33.08 8.89 10.25
C GLY A 155 -31.80 9.27 10.99
N ASN A 156 -31.29 8.47 11.91
CA ASN A 156 -30.03 8.74 12.57
C ASN A 156 -28.86 8.22 11.72
N VAL A 157 -27.78 9.01 11.63
CA VAL A 157 -26.52 8.55 11.01
C VAL A 157 -25.97 7.36 11.79
N ILE A 158 -25.48 6.36 11.08
CA ILE A 158 -24.96 5.10 11.66
C ILE A 158 -23.47 4.90 11.41
N SER A 159 -22.85 4.09 12.24
CA SER A 159 -21.49 3.56 12.01
C SER A 159 -21.51 2.46 10.94
N PRO A 160 -20.34 2.11 10.35
CA PRO A 160 -20.25 1.00 9.39
C PRO A 160 -20.77 -0.31 9.98
N PRO A 161 -21.83 -0.90 9.40
CA PRO A 161 -22.45 -2.10 9.97
C PRO A 161 -21.51 -3.29 10.01
N GLY A 162 -21.51 -4.03 11.13
CA GLY A 162 -20.74 -5.27 11.29
C GLY A 162 -19.24 -5.11 11.53
N THR A 163 -18.72 -3.88 11.56
CA THR A 163 -17.28 -3.64 11.75
C THR A 163 -16.87 -3.44 13.20
N GLY A 164 -17.79 -2.99 14.06
CA GLY A 164 -17.47 -2.55 15.41
C GLY A 164 -16.83 -1.16 15.50
N TRP A 165 -16.69 -0.44 14.40
CA TRP A 165 -16.08 0.90 14.32
C TRP A 165 -17.07 1.98 14.74
N ASN A 166 -17.23 2.15 16.06
CA ASN A 166 -18.22 3.07 16.62
C ASN A 166 -17.75 4.53 16.63
N ASP A 167 -16.50 4.77 16.38
CA ASP A 167 -15.83 6.08 16.33
C ASP A 167 -16.00 6.82 15.00
N VAL A 168 -16.60 6.17 13.99
CA VAL A 168 -16.78 6.73 12.64
C VAL A 168 -18.21 6.60 12.14
N ALA A 169 -18.60 7.48 11.20
CA ALA A 169 -19.90 7.57 10.54
C ALA A 169 -19.82 7.09 9.09
N GLN A 170 -20.69 6.15 8.71
CA GLN A 170 -20.70 5.51 7.38
C GLN A 170 -21.23 6.47 6.32
N LEU A 171 -20.47 6.66 5.23
CA LEU A 171 -20.91 7.39 4.03
C LEU A 171 -21.89 6.56 3.19
N ASP A 172 -22.83 7.24 2.50
CA ASP A 172 -23.77 6.64 1.58
C ASP A 172 -23.33 6.82 0.13
N PHE A 173 -22.79 5.78 -0.45
CA PHE A 173 -22.32 5.77 -1.83
C PHE A 173 -23.45 5.77 -2.89
N SER A 174 -24.71 5.73 -2.50
CA SER A 174 -25.82 6.00 -3.42
C SER A 174 -25.98 7.50 -3.72
N ASN A 175 -25.42 8.38 -2.89
CA ASN A 175 -25.46 9.82 -3.05
C ASN A 175 -24.37 10.30 -4.04
N ALA A 176 -24.79 10.76 -5.22
CA ALA A 176 -23.88 11.20 -6.27
C ALA A 176 -23.07 12.44 -5.91
N ALA A 177 -23.63 13.38 -5.14
CA ALA A 177 -22.94 14.61 -4.71
C ALA A 177 -21.80 14.28 -3.72
N MET A 178 -22.05 13.35 -2.79
CA MET A 178 -21.02 12.84 -1.87
C MET A 178 -19.85 12.21 -2.66
N ARG A 179 -20.14 11.34 -3.64
CA ARG A 179 -19.09 10.72 -4.49
C ARG A 179 -18.23 11.78 -5.19
N LEU A 180 -18.86 12.77 -5.81
CA LEU A 180 -18.15 13.84 -6.50
C LEU A 180 -17.28 14.66 -5.55
N GLN A 181 -17.78 14.99 -4.35
CA GLN A 181 -16.99 15.71 -3.35
C GLN A 181 -15.81 14.86 -2.85
N MET A 182 -16.01 13.56 -2.62
CA MET A 182 -14.91 12.65 -2.24
C MET A 182 -13.81 12.62 -3.29
N ILE A 183 -14.18 12.51 -4.57
CA ILE A 183 -13.24 12.52 -5.70
C ILE A 183 -12.54 13.89 -5.84
N SER A 184 -13.29 14.99 -5.65
CA SER A 184 -12.73 16.34 -5.66
C SER A 184 -11.66 16.52 -4.58
N ASN A 185 -11.87 15.98 -3.39
CA ASN A 185 -10.89 16.01 -2.31
C ASN A 185 -9.62 15.17 -2.63
N MET A 186 -9.75 14.06 -3.36
CA MET A 186 -8.57 13.34 -3.86
C MET A 186 -7.78 14.20 -4.86
N LYS A 187 -8.47 14.79 -5.84
CA LYS A 187 -7.84 15.71 -6.81
C LYS A 187 -7.15 16.90 -6.13
N TYR A 188 -7.77 17.43 -5.07
CA TYR A 188 -7.20 18.51 -4.27
C TYR A 188 -5.76 18.20 -3.84
N TRP A 189 -5.48 17.03 -3.29
CA TRP A 189 -4.14 16.67 -2.80
C TRP A 189 -3.13 16.48 -3.93
N VAL A 190 -3.55 15.93 -5.06
CA VAL A 190 -2.70 15.85 -6.26
C VAL A 190 -2.23 17.23 -6.67
N LEU A 191 -3.13 18.22 -6.67
CA LEU A 191 -2.82 19.58 -7.11
C LEU A 191 -2.12 20.40 -6.04
N VAL A 192 -2.61 20.38 -4.79
CA VAL A 192 -2.15 21.25 -3.71
C VAL A 192 -0.81 20.81 -3.11
N ALA A 193 -0.54 19.52 -3.07
CA ALA A 193 0.65 18.97 -2.45
C ALA A 193 1.53 18.16 -3.42
N ASN A 194 1.14 18.07 -4.70
CA ASN A 194 1.88 17.34 -5.74
C ASN A 194 2.13 15.87 -5.37
N VAL A 195 1.16 15.20 -4.73
CA VAL A 195 1.27 13.78 -4.38
C VAL A 195 1.04 12.89 -5.59
N ASP A 196 1.65 11.72 -5.60
CA ASP A 196 1.72 10.82 -6.75
C ASP A 196 0.69 9.68 -6.68
N GLY A 197 -0.29 9.77 -5.79
CA GLY A 197 -1.35 8.76 -5.72
C GLY A 197 -1.87 8.50 -4.32
N PHE A 198 -2.56 7.35 -4.19
CA PHE A 198 -3.29 7.01 -2.98
C PHE A 198 -3.21 5.51 -2.66
N ARG A 199 -3.16 5.17 -1.38
CA ARG A 199 -3.61 3.89 -0.86
C ARG A 199 -5.02 4.08 -0.32
N CYS A 200 -5.97 3.39 -0.90
CA CYS A 200 -7.38 3.50 -0.53
C CYS A 200 -7.71 2.53 0.59
N ASP A 201 -8.00 3.09 1.77
CA ASP A 201 -8.36 2.38 2.98
C ASP A 201 -9.67 1.59 2.81
N PHE A 202 -9.71 0.36 3.35
CA PHE A 202 -10.89 -0.51 3.31
C PHE A 202 -11.61 -0.48 1.95
N ALA A 203 -10.84 -0.66 0.86
CA ALA A 203 -11.36 -0.54 -0.50
C ALA A 203 -12.52 -1.51 -0.80
N ASP A 204 -12.66 -2.56 -0.01
CA ASP A 204 -13.80 -3.49 -0.06
C ASP A 204 -15.12 -2.89 0.43
N GLY A 205 -15.12 -1.76 1.14
CA GLY A 205 -16.32 -1.07 1.64
C GLY A 205 -17.04 -0.24 0.58
N PRO A 206 -16.39 0.77 -0.04
CA PRO A 206 -17.00 1.51 -1.15
C PRO A 206 -17.27 0.61 -2.36
N PRO A 207 -18.35 0.87 -3.14
CA PRO A 207 -18.74 0.02 -4.25
C PRO A 207 -17.78 0.14 -5.44
N PHE A 208 -17.74 -0.91 -6.25
CA PHE A 208 -16.89 -1.04 -7.43
C PHE A 208 -17.03 0.16 -8.40
N ASP A 209 -18.25 0.57 -8.69
CA ASP A 209 -18.54 1.68 -9.61
C ASP A 209 -18.08 3.05 -9.09
N PHE A 210 -18.04 3.24 -7.76
CA PHE A 210 -17.40 4.43 -7.18
C PHE A 210 -15.89 4.44 -7.45
N TRP A 211 -15.22 3.30 -7.23
CA TRP A 211 -13.78 3.24 -7.50
C TRP A 211 -13.44 3.44 -8.96
N THR A 212 -14.23 2.86 -9.87
CA THR A 212 -14.09 3.09 -11.31
C THR A 212 -14.22 4.59 -11.63
N GLN A 213 -15.28 5.25 -11.14
CA GLN A 213 -15.51 6.69 -11.32
C GLN A 213 -14.34 7.53 -10.75
N ALA A 214 -13.87 7.20 -9.54
CA ALA A 214 -12.80 7.94 -8.87
C ALA A 214 -11.48 7.80 -9.62
N ILE A 215 -11.10 6.57 -9.97
CA ILE A 215 -9.82 6.28 -10.64
C ILE A 215 -9.81 6.87 -12.04
N ASP A 216 -10.88 6.72 -12.82
CA ASP A 216 -10.98 7.34 -14.15
C ASP A 216 -10.85 8.87 -14.07
N THR A 217 -11.50 9.49 -13.08
CA THR A 217 -11.39 10.94 -12.87
C THR A 217 -9.98 11.37 -12.50
N LEU A 218 -9.28 10.61 -11.66
CA LEU A 218 -7.88 10.88 -11.29
C LEU A 218 -6.92 10.67 -12.46
N ARG A 219 -7.13 9.63 -13.27
CA ARG A 219 -6.33 9.36 -14.48
C ARG A 219 -6.47 10.45 -15.53
N ASN A 220 -7.59 11.18 -15.54
CA ASN A 220 -7.80 12.34 -16.43
C ASN A 220 -7.02 13.60 -16.01
N ILE A 221 -6.27 13.59 -14.91
CA ILE A 221 -5.27 14.61 -14.59
C ILE A 221 -4.04 14.33 -15.46
N SER A 222 -4.06 14.75 -16.71
CA SER A 222 -3.09 14.37 -17.77
C SER A 222 -1.64 14.75 -17.46
N THR A 223 -1.42 15.64 -16.51
CA THR A 223 -0.09 16.12 -16.09
C THR A 223 0.58 15.18 -15.07
N HIS A 224 -0.17 14.23 -14.49
CA HIS A 224 0.31 13.33 -13.43
C HIS A 224 0.19 11.87 -13.83
N LYS A 225 1.23 11.09 -13.52
CA LYS A 225 1.16 9.63 -13.43
C LYS A 225 0.88 9.28 -11.97
N LEU A 226 -0.27 8.66 -11.69
CA LEU A 226 -0.68 8.35 -10.32
C LEU A 226 -0.60 6.84 -10.04
N LEU A 227 -0.22 6.48 -8.83
CA LEU A 227 -0.22 5.12 -8.30
C LEU A 227 -1.41 4.94 -7.36
N ILE A 228 -2.26 3.95 -7.62
CA ILE A 228 -3.47 3.71 -6.83
C ILE A 228 -3.45 2.29 -6.27
N LEU A 229 -3.40 2.18 -4.95
CA LEU A 229 -3.32 0.92 -4.20
C LEU A 229 -4.62 0.70 -3.41
N ALA A 230 -5.26 -0.45 -3.62
CA ALA A 230 -6.41 -0.87 -2.82
C ALA A 230 -5.97 -1.61 -1.56
N GLU A 231 -6.42 -1.20 -0.39
CA GLU A 231 -6.49 -2.10 0.75
C GLU A 231 -7.72 -2.99 0.60
N GLY A 232 -7.52 -4.10 -0.06
CA GLY A 232 -8.55 -5.10 -0.35
C GLY A 232 -7.89 -6.30 -1.00
N ASN A 233 -8.54 -7.44 -0.91
CA ASN A 233 -8.05 -8.69 -1.49
C ASN A 233 -8.88 -9.17 -2.68
N ARG A 234 -9.92 -8.44 -3.06
CA ARG A 234 -10.73 -8.78 -4.23
C ARG A 234 -9.94 -8.49 -5.50
N SER A 235 -9.68 -9.51 -6.30
CA SER A 235 -9.01 -9.32 -7.61
C SER A 235 -9.82 -8.40 -8.56
N SER A 236 -11.12 -8.19 -8.30
CA SER A 236 -11.96 -7.23 -9.04
C SER A 236 -11.52 -5.77 -8.86
N HIS A 237 -10.72 -5.42 -7.85
CA HIS A 237 -10.14 -4.08 -7.74
C HIS A 237 -9.25 -3.75 -8.94
N PHE A 238 -8.57 -4.72 -9.53
CA PHE A 238 -7.83 -4.53 -10.77
C PHE A 238 -8.73 -4.06 -11.91
N LEU A 239 -9.95 -4.62 -12.01
CA LEU A 239 -10.93 -4.21 -13.02
C LEU A 239 -11.48 -2.80 -12.79
N ALA A 240 -11.50 -2.33 -11.54
CA ALA A 240 -11.85 -0.95 -11.20
C ALA A 240 -10.74 0.07 -11.52
N GLY A 241 -9.55 -0.39 -11.97
CA GLY A 241 -8.44 0.46 -12.39
C GLY A 241 -7.33 0.67 -11.34
N PHE A 242 -7.38 -0.01 -10.20
CA PHE A 242 -6.27 0.01 -9.23
C PHE A 242 -5.00 -0.57 -9.84
N ASP A 243 -3.86 0.03 -9.54
CA ASP A 243 -2.55 -0.48 -9.95
C ASP A 243 -2.10 -1.64 -9.07
N TYR A 244 -2.55 -1.61 -7.80
CA TYR A 244 -2.13 -2.56 -6.78
C TYR A 244 -3.30 -3.00 -5.90
N ILE A 245 -3.22 -4.24 -5.41
CA ILE A 245 -4.02 -4.75 -4.28
C ILE A 245 -3.09 -5.26 -3.19
N PHE A 246 -3.56 -5.36 -1.94
CA PHE A 246 -2.81 -5.97 -0.86
C PHE A 246 -2.83 -7.50 -0.94
N GLY A 247 -1.67 -8.13 -0.76
CA GLY A 247 -1.51 -9.57 -0.69
C GLY A 247 -1.83 -10.16 0.69
N PHE A 248 -3.05 -9.96 1.20
CA PHE A 248 -3.47 -10.49 2.51
C PHE A 248 -3.39 -12.00 2.57
N SER A 249 -3.81 -12.68 1.51
CA SER A 249 -3.79 -14.14 1.45
C SER A 249 -2.37 -14.68 1.43
N TYR A 250 -1.47 -14.04 0.68
CA TYR A 250 -0.04 -14.35 0.70
C TYR A 250 0.57 -14.18 2.09
N TYR A 251 0.29 -13.06 2.78
CA TYR A 251 0.76 -12.81 4.13
C TYR A 251 0.27 -13.90 5.11
N GLY A 252 -1.01 -14.26 5.05
CA GLY A 252 -1.59 -15.33 5.84
C GLY A 252 -0.94 -16.69 5.58
N LEU A 253 -0.71 -17.03 4.31
CA LEU A 253 -0.02 -18.25 3.92
C LEU A 253 1.44 -18.26 4.40
N LEU A 254 2.16 -17.15 4.23
CA LEU A 254 3.55 -17.04 4.69
C LEU A 254 3.66 -17.27 6.21
N LYS A 255 2.74 -16.71 7.00
CA LYS A 255 2.66 -17.02 8.45
C LYS A 255 2.45 -18.51 8.69
N SER A 256 1.54 -19.15 7.96
CA SER A 256 1.26 -20.57 8.11
C SER A 256 2.46 -21.45 7.76
N ILE A 257 3.24 -21.06 6.76
CA ILE A 257 4.48 -21.75 6.39
C ILE A 257 5.48 -21.73 7.55
N PHE A 258 5.67 -20.57 8.22
CA PHE A 258 6.62 -20.44 9.33
C PHE A 258 6.11 -20.97 10.67
N LYS A 259 4.81 -20.87 10.94
CA LYS A 259 4.22 -21.21 12.25
C LYS A 259 3.66 -22.63 12.32
N SER A 260 3.12 -23.13 11.21
CA SER A 260 2.37 -24.39 11.13
C SER A 260 2.96 -25.38 10.15
N ASN A 261 4.14 -25.11 9.61
CA ASN A 261 4.81 -25.93 8.60
C ASN A 261 3.94 -26.21 7.36
N ALA A 262 3.08 -25.25 6.97
CA ALA A 262 2.35 -25.37 5.70
C ALA A 262 3.34 -25.47 4.53
N SER A 263 2.92 -26.10 3.43
CA SER A 263 3.75 -26.26 2.24
C SER A 263 4.02 -24.93 1.55
N ALA A 264 5.28 -24.68 1.20
CA ALA A 264 5.69 -23.52 0.40
C ALA A 264 5.17 -23.59 -1.05
N LEU A 265 4.83 -24.77 -1.56
CA LEU A 265 4.23 -24.95 -2.88
C LEU A 265 2.91 -24.21 -3.06
N LEU A 266 2.16 -24.02 -1.97
CA LEU A 266 0.89 -23.28 -1.97
C LEU A 266 1.03 -21.82 -2.43
N ILE A 267 2.24 -21.25 -2.42
CA ILE A 267 2.51 -19.90 -2.92
C ILE A 267 2.21 -19.79 -4.42
N ASN A 268 2.38 -20.86 -5.19
CA ASN A 268 2.08 -20.86 -6.62
C ASN A 268 0.59 -20.67 -6.89
N ASP A 269 -0.26 -21.43 -6.19
CA ASP A 269 -1.72 -21.33 -6.32
C ASP A 269 -2.22 -19.98 -5.80
N MET A 270 -1.60 -19.48 -4.72
CA MET A 270 -1.88 -18.15 -4.18
C MET A 270 -1.58 -17.07 -5.21
N ASN A 271 -0.42 -17.12 -5.88
CA ASN A 271 -0.09 -16.19 -6.95
C ASN A 271 -1.13 -16.20 -8.07
N ASN A 272 -1.57 -17.39 -8.50
CA ASN A 272 -2.57 -17.53 -9.55
C ASN A 272 -3.92 -16.89 -9.14
N THR A 273 -4.34 -17.12 -7.90
CA THR A 273 -5.60 -16.61 -7.37
C THR A 273 -5.59 -15.08 -7.25
N GLU A 274 -4.55 -14.50 -6.67
CA GLU A 274 -4.47 -13.05 -6.45
C GLU A 274 -4.31 -12.26 -7.76
N TYR A 275 -3.75 -12.86 -8.81
CA TYR A 275 -3.58 -12.22 -10.12
C TYR A 275 -4.69 -12.57 -11.13
N ALA A 276 -5.77 -13.24 -10.71
CA ALA A 276 -6.79 -13.76 -11.64
C ALA A 276 -7.41 -12.71 -12.58
N ASN A 277 -7.54 -11.45 -12.11
CA ASN A 277 -8.10 -10.33 -12.89
C ASN A 277 -7.07 -9.22 -13.18
N ALA A 278 -5.79 -9.48 -12.96
CA ALA A 278 -4.76 -8.48 -13.21
C ALA A 278 -4.49 -8.36 -14.71
N ALA A 279 -4.50 -7.12 -15.20
CA ALA A 279 -3.97 -6.76 -16.51
C ALA A 279 -2.45 -6.56 -16.44
N ASP A 280 -1.82 -6.40 -17.61
CA ASP A 280 -0.37 -6.18 -17.70
C ASP A 280 0.08 -4.99 -16.83
N GLY A 281 1.11 -5.23 -16.05
CA GLY A 281 1.71 -4.26 -15.15
C GLY A 281 1.03 -4.12 -13.79
N GLN A 282 -0.23 -4.56 -13.59
CA GLN A 282 -0.87 -4.53 -12.27
C GLN A 282 -0.23 -5.53 -11.32
N GLN A 283 -0.07 -5.15 -10.04
CA GLN A 283 0.74 -5.90 -9.08
C GLN A 283 0.03 -6.14 -7.75
N VAL A 284 0.44 -7.22 -7.07
CA VAL A 284 0.08 -7.47 -5.68
C VAL A 284 1.20 -6.96 -4.78
N VAL A 285 0.84 -6.17 -3.76
CA VAL A 285 1.78 -5.69 -2.74
C VAL A 285 2.06 -6.80 -1.74
N ARG A 286 3.32 -7.21 -1.65
CA ARG A 286 3.84 -8.24 -0.75
C ARG A 286 4.50 -7.59 0.46
N TYR A 287 4.19 -8.08 1.67
CA TYR A 287 4.71 -7.49 2.90
C TYR A 287 4.89 -8.55 4.01
N LEU A 288 5.75 -8.25 4.96
CA LEU A 288 5.93 -9.03 6.20
C LEU A 288 5.19 -8.41 7.39
N GLY A 289 4.82 -7.15 7.28
CA GLY A 289 4.10 -6.38 8.28
C GLY A 289 3.56 -5.09 7.70
N ASN A 290 2.51 -4.58 8.31
CA ASN A 290 1.96 -3.25 8.11
C ASN A 290 1.51 -2.70 9.47
N HIS A 291 0.88 -1.54 9.49
CA HIS A 291 0.44 -0.91 10.74
C HIS A 291 -0.60 -1.72 11.52
N ASP A 292 -1.43 -2.55 10.86
CA ASP A 292 -2.45 -3.40 11.50
C ASP A 292 -1.84 -4.67 12.07
N VAL A 293 -1.23 -5.48 11.18
CA VAL A 293 -0.73 -6.80 11.57
C VAL A 293 0.48 -6.72 12.50
N ASN A 294 1.22 -5.61 12.50
CA ASN A 294 2.29 -5.39 13.48
C ASN A 294 1.75 -5.33 14.91
N GLY A 295 0.63 -4.67 15.10
CA GLY A 295 -0.05 -4.59 16.41
C GLY A 295 -0.78 -5.87 16.78
N SER A 296 -1.55 -6.44 15.86
CA SER A 296 -2.41 -7.60 16.13
C SER A 296 -1.65 -8.93 16.18
N ASP A 297 -0.80 -9.18 15.17
CA ASP A 297 -0.17 -10.49 15.00
C ASP A 297 1.24 -10.55 15.61
N GLY A 298 2.03 -9.50 15.40
CA GLY A 298 3.41 -9.40 15.87
C GLY A 298 4.36 -8.75 14.89
N THR A 299 5.59 -8.54 15.35
CA THR A 299 6.67 -8.08 14.47
C THR A 299 7.12 -9.20 13.52
N PRO A 300 7.79 -8.90 12.41
CA PRO A 300 8.38 -9.94 11.57
C PRO A 300 9.33 -10.88 12.33
N LEU A 301 10.02 -10.37 13.36
CA LEU A 301 10.87 -11.19 14.23
C LEU A 301 10.07 -12.23 15.02
N ASP A 302 8.88 -11.85 15.51
CA ASP A 302 7.98 -12.74 16.26
C ASP A 302 7.35 -13.81 15.34
N LEU A 303 7.05 -13.43 14.12
CA LEU A 303 6.26 -14.24 13.19
C LEU A 303 7.10 -15.23 12.37
N PHE A 304 8.31 -14.84 12.00
CA PHE A 304 9.11 -15.56 11.00
C PHE A 304 10.43 -16.13 11.54
N GLY A 305 10.49 -16.52 12.83
CA GLY A 305 11.66 -17.20 13.36
C GLY A 305 12.89 -16.31 13.62
N GLY A 306 12.66 -15.13 14.17
CA GLY A 306 13.71 -14.17 14.51
C GLY A 306 14.34 -13.48 13.29
N LYS A 307 15.54 -12.94 13.46
CA LYS A 307 16.21 -12.16 12.39
C LYS A 307 16.47 -12.97 11.13
N ARG A 308 16.97 -14.20 11.24
CA ARG A 308 17.30 -15.03 10.08
C ARG A 308 16.05 -15.45 9.32
N GLY A 309 15.05 -15.93 10.03
CA GLY A 309 13.79 -16.34 9.41
C GLY A 309 13.05 -15.17 8.79
N SER A 310 13.05 -13.98 9.42
CA SER A 310 12.45 -12.79 8.81
C SER A 310 13.19 -12.35 7.53
N MET A 311 14.51 -12.57 7.42
CA MET A 311 15.25 -12.33 6.18
C MET A 311 14.90 -13.35 5.09
N ALA A 312 14.78 -14.65 5.41
CA ALA A 312 14.31 -15.66 4.47
C ALA A 312 12.89 -15.34 3.95
N ALA A 313 11.99 -14.93 4.86
CA ALA A 313 10.65 -14.47 4.50
C ALA A 313 10.69 -13.20 3.64
N PHE A 314 11.62 -12.27 3.92
CA PHE A 314 11.77 -11.06 3.12
C PHE A 314 12.28 -11.35 1.70
N VAL A 315 13.22 -12.26 1.52
CA VAL A 315 13.68 -12.72 0.20
C VAL A 315 12.50 -13.29 -0.60
N ALA A 316 11.69 -14.15 0.02
CA ALA A 316 10.48 -14.65 -0.61
C ALA A 316 9.53 -13.52 -1.03
N THR A 317 9.32 -12.55 -0.15
CA THR A 317 8.42 -11.41 -0.36
C THR A 317 8.93 -10.42 -1.41
N ALA A 318 10.22 -10.08 -1.38
CA ALA A 318 10.81 -9.07 -2.26
C ALA A 318 11.14 -9.59 -3.66
N CYS A 319 11.37 -10.90 -3.81
CA CYS A 319 11.86 -11.49 -5.05
C CYS A 319 10.79 -12.28 -5.82
N MET A 320 9.72 -12.75 -5.15
CA MET A 320 8.62 -13.48 -5.79
C MET A 320 7.80 -12.55 -6.71
N LYS A 321 6.69 -13.03 -7.24
CA LYS A 321 5.73 -12.26 -8.04
C LYS A 321 5.06 -11.19 -7.17
N GLY A 322 5.12 -9.92 -7.60
CA GLY A 322 4.57 -8.77 -6.89
C GLY A 322 5.61 -7.68 -6.59
N VAL A 323 5.19 -6.67 -5.83
CA VAL A 323 6.04 -5.57 -5.38
C VAL A 323 6.16 -5.57 -3.86
N PRO A 324 7.38 -5.35 -3.30
CA PRO A 324 7.57 -5.37 -1.87
C PRO A 324 7.09 -4.08 -1.21
N MET A 325 6.51 -4.21 -0.02
CA MET A 325 6.29 -3.12 0.90
C MET A 325 7.03 -3.40 2.21
N VAL A 326 7.75 -2.41 2.69
CA VAL A 326 8.44 -2.42 3.98
C VAL A 326 7.70 -1.47 4.93
N TYR A 327 7.25 -1.96 6.08
CA TYR A 327 6.73 -1.12 7.15
C TYR A 327 7.87 -0.52 7.97
N ASN A 328 7.79 0.75 8.30
CA ASN A 328 8.87 1.46 8.99
C ASN A 328 9.35 0.74 10.26
N GLY A 329 10.66 0.57 10.38
CA GLY A 329 11.31 -0.16 11.47
C GLY A 329 11.49 -1.66 11.22
N GLN A 330 10.90 -2.22 10.16
CA GLN A 330 11.10 -3.61 9.78
C GLN A 330 12.56 -3.88 9.42
N GLU A 331 13.19 -2.96 8.69
CA GLU A 331 14.58 -3.06 8.21
C GLU A 331 15.62 -3.04 9.34
N VAL A 332 15.27 -2.41 10.46
CA VAL A 332 16.11 -2.43 11.67
C VAL A 332 15.72 -3.56 12.63
N GLY A 333 14.74 -4.37 12.27
CA GLY A 333 14.24 -5.44 13.13
C GLY A 333 13.71 -4.92 14.47
N THR A 334 12.84 -3.91 14.43
CA THR A 334 12.20 -3.35 15.63
C THR A 334 11.52 -4.46 16.44
N PRO A 335 11.91 -4.69 17.70
CA PRO A 335 11.42 -5.84 18.47
C PRO A 335 10.08 -5.57 19.15
N CYS A 336 9.60 -4.34 19.16
CA CYS A 336 8.34 -3.99 19.82
C CYS A 336 7.22 -3.77 18.82
N ARG A 337 6.02 -4.23 19.18
CA ARG A 337 4.80 -3.97 18.43
C ARG A 337 4.42 -2.49 18.55
N ILE A 338 4.03 -1.90 17.43
CA ILE A 338 3.45 -0.57 17.36
C ILE A 338 1.94 -0.75 17.33
N VAL A 339 1.31 -0.69 18.51
CA VAL A 339 -0.11 -0.96 18.66
C VAL A 339 -0.94 0.30 18.45
N PHE A 340 -2.15 0.12 17.91
CA PHE A 340 -3.15 1.18 17.78
C PHE A 340 -3.42 1.89 19.12
N PRO A 341 -3.55 3.23 19.18
CA PRO A 341 -3.53 4.19 18.08
C PRO A 341 -2.13 4.70 17.68
N PHE A 342 -1.10 3.88 17.84
CA PHE A 342 0.28 4.06 17.36
C PHE A 342 1.10 5.10 18.13
N THR A 343 0.69 5.45 19.35
CA THR A 343 1.38 6.42 20.20
C THR A 343 2.29 5.75 21.22
N GLY A 344 3.27 6.51 21.74
CA GLY A 344 4.12 6.08 22.86
C GLY A 344 5.23 5.09 22.52
N LYS A 345 5.46 4.79 21.24
CA LYS A 345 6.57 3.96 20.75
C LYS A 345 7.22 4.63 19.55
N ASN A 346 8.55 4.74 19.59
CA ASN A 346 9.33 5.23 18.46
C ASN A 346 10.33 4.17 18.03
N ILE A 347 10.66 4.19 16.74
CA ILE A 347 11.63 3.25 16.18
C ILE A 347 13.04 3.70 16.59
N ASP A 348 13.80 2.74 17.13
CA ASP A 348 15.24 2.90 17.32
C ASP A 348 15.97 2.53 16.03
N TRP A 349 16.40 3.55 15.32
CA TRP A 349 17.07 3.42 14.02
C TRP A 349 18.52 2.93 14.12
N THR A 350 19.05 2.72 15.32
CA THR A 350 20.43 2.24 15.54
C THR A 350 20.50 0.71 15.60
N LEU A 351 19.36 0.04 15.65
CA LEU A 351 19.27 -1.41 15.74
C LEU A 351 19.79 -2.10 14.47
N ASN A 352 20.39 -3.24 14.65
CA ASN A 352 20.72 -4.25 13.64
C ASN A 352 21.26 -3.70 12.30
N PRO A 353 22.38 -2.96 12.26
CA PRO A 353 22.94 -2.38 11.04
C PRO A 353 23.26 -3.44 9.96
N GLY A 354 23.58 -4.67 10.36
CA GLY A 354 23.78 -5.79 9.44
C GLY A 354 22.49 -6.17 8.70
N MET A 355 21.34 -6.18 9.40
CA MET A 355 20.03 -6.44 8.78
C MET A 355 19.67 -5.32 7.79
N VAL A 356 19.90 -4.06 8.16
CA VAL A 356 19.72 -2.92 7.24
C VAL A 356 20.56 -3.07 5.97
N ALA A 357 21.83 -3.46 6.13
CA ALA A 357 22.71 -3.68 4.98
C ALA A 357 22.22 -4.80 4.06
N GLU A 358 21.65 -5.85 4.63
CA GLU A 358 21.07 -6.98 3.91
C GLU A 358 19.80 -6.56 3.15
N TYR A 359 18.87 -5.81 3.77
CA TYR A 359 17.71 -5.21 3.10
C TYR A 359 18.14 -4.35 1.91
N LYS A 360 19.14 -3.48 2.10
CA LYS A 360 19.68 -2.64 1.02
C LYS A 360 20.18 -3.46 -0.16
N LYS A 361 20.96 -4.50 0.08
CA LYS A 361 21.49 -5.36 -0.99
C LYS A 361 20.38 -6.02 -1.79
N ILE A 362 19.39 -6.60 -1.12
CA ILE A 362 18.26 -7.31 -1.76
C ILE A 362 17.43 -6.32 -2.60
N LEU A 363 17.03 -5.18 -2.03
CA LEU A 363 16.22 -4.21 -2.73
C LEU A 363 16.99 -3.49 -3.85
N LEU A 364 18.27 -3.22 -3.66
CA LEU A 364 19.13 -2.66 -4.71
C LEU A 364 19.25 -3.65 -5.88
N PHE A 365 19.50 -4.94 -5.60
CA PHE A 365 19.53 -5.97 -6.63
C PHE A 365 18.21 -6.01 -7.39
N ARG A 366 17.07 -6.03 -6.68
CA ARG A 366 15.76 -5.95 -7.32
C ARG A 366 15.63 -4.71 -8.22
N SER A 367 16.03 -3.53 -7.75
CA SER A 367 15.88 -2.28 -8.50
C SER A 367 16.75 -2.22 -9.78
N THR A 368 17.88 -2.94 -9.80
CA THR A 368 18.81 -2.96 -10.93
C THR A 368 18.57 -4.11 -11.89
N SER A 369 17.92 -5.20 -11.47
CA SER A 369 17.63 -6.37 -12.30
C SER A 369 16.24 -6.26 -12.94
N ALA A 370 16.17 -6.16 -14.26
CA ALA A 370 14.92 -6.18 -15.01
C ALA A 370 14.23 -7.56 -14.92
N ALA A 371 15.01 -8.64 -14.99
CA ALA A 371 14.49 -9.99 -14.83
C ALA A 371 13.86 -10.20 -13.45
N MET A 372 14.47 -9.67 -12.38
CA MET A 372 13.89 -9.78 -11.03
C MET A 372 12.53 -9.10 -10.93
N ARG A 373 12.33 -7.95 -11.57
CA ARG A 373 11.07 -7.19 -11.50
C ARG A 373 9.99 -7.72 -12.44
N ARG A 374 10.35 -8.04 -13.68
CA ARG A 374 9.43 -8.26 -14.80
C ARG A 374 9.62 -9.60 -15.53
N GLY A 375 10.63 -10.38 -15.11
CA GLY A 375 10.97 -11.65 -15.79
C GLY A 375 9.87 -12.70 -15.65
N GLN A 376 9.80 -13.58 -16.64
CA GLN A 376 8.94 -14.75 -16.62
C GLN A 376 9.35 -15.67 -15.47
N LEU A 377 8.41 -15.96 -14.58
CA LEU A 377 8.60 -16.78 -13.40
C LEU A 377 8.49 -18.27 -13.74
N SER A 378 9.48 -19.08 -13.32
CA SER A 378 9.44 -20.54 -13.32
C SER A 378 9.80 -21.06 -11.93
N THR A 379 8.94 -21.90 -11.34
CA THR A 379 9.07 -22.36 -9.95
C THR A 379 9.55 -23.81 -9.88
N TYR A 380 10.40 -24.12 -8.88
CA TYR A 380 11.05 -25.42 -8.68
C TYR A 380 11.04 -25.88 -7.21
N GLY A 381 10.48 -25.10 -6.30
CA GLY A 381 10.49 -25.36 -4.87
C GLY A 381 9.75 -26.63 -4.46
N ASP A 382 9.82 -26.94 -3.17
CA ASP A 382 9.13 -28.03 -2.51
C ASP A 382 8.35 -27.53 -1.29
N ASP A 383 7.97 -28.42 -0.37
CA ASP A 383 7.20 -28.07 0.82
C ASP A 383 7.93 -27.09 1.76
N ASP A 384 9.26 -27.09 1.75
CA ASP A 384 10.11 -26.39 2.70
C ASP A 384 10.84 -25.20 2.09
N ILE A 385 10.97 -25.19 0.77
CA ILE A 385 11.81 -24.25 0.03
C ILE A 385 11.04 -23.53 -1.06
N ILE A 386 11.20 -22.22 -1.11
CA ILE A 386 10.91 -21.45 -2.31
C ILE A 386 12.13 -21.50 -3.23
N ALA A 387 11.95 -22.02 -4.45
CA ALA A 387 12.96 -21.98 -5.49
C ALA A 387 12.34 -21.58 -6.81
N PHE A 388 12.89 -20.58 -7.49
CA PHE A 388 12.39 -20.12 -8.77
C PHE A 388 13.46 -19.40 -9.58
N THR A 389 13.26 -19.35 -10.90
CA THR A 389 13.99 -18.43 -11.78
C THR A 389 13.05 -17.36 -12.32
N LYS A 390 13.62 -16.21 -12.65
CA LYS A 390 13.00 -15.20 -13.50
C LYS A 390 13.93 -14.88 -14.66
N GLU A 391 13.34 -14.77 -15.87
CA GLU A 391 14.13 -14.55 -17.08
C GLU A 391 13.50 -13.44 -17.93
N LEU A 392 14.33 -12.49 -18.38
CA LEU A 392 13.95 -11.42 -19.28
C LEU A 392 15.15 -10.96 -20.12
N ALA A 393 14.97 -10.95 -21.44
CA ALA A 393 15.94 -10.40 -22.40
C ALA A 393 17.40 -10.92 -22.22
N GLY A 394 17.54 -12.20 -21.84
CA GLY A 394 18.83 -12.86 -21.63
C GLY A 394 19.42 -12.70 -20.22
N GLU A 395 18.82 -11.88 -19.37
CA GLU A 395 19.14 -11.86 -17.94
C GLU A 395 18.32 -12.97 -17.24
N LYS A 396 19.00 -13.78 -16.44
CA LYS A 396 18.36 -14.82 -15.64
C LYS A 396 18.75 -14.69 -14.17
N VAL A 397 17.75 -14.79 -13.30
CA VAL A 397 17.92 -14.72 -11.85
C VAL A 397 17.38 -16.01 -11.24
N LEU A 398 18.13 -16.56 -10.29
CA LEU A 398 17.73 -17.69 -9.45
C LEU A 398 17.56 -17.22 -8.01
N VAL A 399 16.45 -17.58 -7.39
CA VAL A 399 16.23 -17.35 -5.95
C VAL A 399 15.88 -18.70 -5.32
N VAL A 400 16.58 -19.02 -4.24
CA VAL A 400 16.27 -20.19 -3.39
C VAL A 400 16.24 -19.72 -1.95
N SER A 401 15.19 -20.03 -1.20
CA SER A 401 15.08 -19.64 0.21
C SER A 401 14.52 -20.81 1.03
N ASN A 402 15.29 -21.22 2.04
CA ASN A 402 14.87 -22.18 3.05
C ASN A 402 13.98 -21.50 4.10
N LEU A 403 12.72 -21.91 4.18
CA LEU A 403 11.74 -21.33 5.09
C LEU A 403 11.61 -22.09 6.42
N ARG A 404 12.57 -23.01 6.70
CA ARG A 404 12.59 -23.83 7.91
C ARG A 404 13.81 -23.53 8.80
N ASN A 405 13.64 -23.79 10.08
CA ASN A 405 14.73 -23.72 11.07
C ASN A 405 15.53 -25.03 11.11
N SER A 406 15.85 -25.57 9.96
CA SER A 406 16.63 -26.81 9.80
C SER A 406 17.51 -26.72 8.56
N VAL A 407 18.56 -27.51 8.51
CA VAL A 407 19.35 -27.67 7.28
C VAL A 407 18.51 -28.45 6.26
N ILE A 408 18.37 -27.92 5.07
CA ILE A 408 17.66 -28.57 3.97
C ILE A 408 18.65 -28.90 2.84
N HIS A 409 18.54 -30.10 2.32
CA HIS A 409 19.30 -30.62 1.19
C HIS A 409 18.41 -30.60 -0.06
N PHE A 410 18.35 -29.44 -0.72
CA PHE A 410 17.47 -29.24 -1.86
C PHE A 410 18.04 -29.91 -3.13
N ALA A 411 17.33 -30.92 -3.66
CA ALA A 411 17.67 -31.54 -4.93
C ALA A 411 17.37 -30.57 -6.08
N LEU A 412 18.37 -30.18 -6.81
CA LEU A 412 18.22 -29.23 -7.91
C LEU A 412 17.55 -29.89 -9.12
N PRO A 413 16.60 -29.19 -9.77
CA PRO A 413 16.02 -29.67 -11.01
C PRO A 413 17.11 -29.75 -12.10
N PRO A 414 16.98 -30.67 -13.09
CA PRO A 414 17.99 -30.90 -14.13
C PRO A 414 18.46 -29.63 -14.85
N LEU A 415 17.53 -28.66 -15.06
CA LEU A 415 17.84 -27.38 -15.71
C LEU A 415 18.81 -26.48 -14.92
N LEU A 416 18.94 -26.67 -13.62
CA LEU A 416 19.83 -25.90 -12.76
C LEU A 416 21.11 -26.67 -12.42
N GLN A 417 21.19 -27.98 -12.72
CA GLN A 417 22.37 -28.77 -12.43
C GLN A 417 23.52 -28.44 -13.38
N ASN A 418 24.74 -28.45 -12.83
CA ASN A 418 25.99 -28.17 -13.55
C ASN A 418 26.01 -26.81 -14.24
N THR A 419 25.33 -25.83 -13.63
CA THR A 419 25.27 -24.44 -14.08
C THR A 419 26.12 -23.53 -13.18
N THR A 420 26.68 -22.47 -13.75
CA THR A 420 27.48 -21.49 -13.02
C THR A 420 26.72 -20.19 -12.93
N TRP A 421 26.66 -19.61 -11.74
CA TRP A 421 25.97 -18.39 -11.38
C TRP A 421 26.86 -17.43 -10.63
N THR A 422 26.49 -16.16 -10.58
CA THR A 422 27.09 -15.18 -9.70
C THR A 422 26.16 -14.90 -8.53
N ASP A 423 26.60 -15.11 -7.29
CA ASP A 423 25.83 -14.69 -6.10
C ASP A 423 25.65 -13.18 -6.12
N ALA A 424 24.40 -12.73 -6.14
CA ALA A 424 24.08 -11.32 -6.23
C ALA A 424 24.39 -10.54 -4.92
N MET A 425 24.56 -11.25 -3.80
CA MET A 425 24.85 -10.65 -2.49
C MET A 425 26.33 -10.52 -2.20
N THR A 426 27.16 -11.42 -2.75
CA THR A 426 28.62 -11.44 -2.52
C THR A 426 29.43 -11.09 -3.76
N GLY A 427 28.90 -11.34 -4.95
CA GLY A 427 29.59 -11.22 -6.22
C GLY A 427 30.45 -12.45 -6.57
N GLU A 428 30.43 -13.48 -5.74
CA GLU A 428 31.21 -14.70 -5.95
C GLU A 428 30.57 -15.63 -6.99
N SER A 429 31.43 -16.39 -7.70
CA SER A 429 30.97 -17.42 -8.65
C SER A 429 30.57 -18.68 -7.89
N ILE A 430 29.38 -19.22 -8.21
CA ILE A 430 28.83 -20.43 -7.62
C ILE A 430 28.54 -21.43 -8.72
N THR A 431 29.05 -22.67 -8.58
CA THR A 431 28.65 -23.78 -9.44
C THR A 431 27.63 -24.64 -8.72
N LEU A 432 26.43 -24.72 -9.28
CA LEU A 432 25.37 -25.59 -8.80
C LEU A 432 25.60 -27.00 -9.36
N THR A 433 25.67 -27.99 -8.48
CA THR A 433 25.83 -29.41 -8.86
C THR A 433 24.45 -30.09 -8.92
N THR A 434 24.26 -31.20 -8.25
CA THR A 434 22.97 -31.92 -8.19
C THR A 434 22.10 -31.51 -7.00
N ARG A 435 22.72 -30.85 -6.00
CA ARG A 435 22.10 -30.50 -4.72
C ARG A 435 22.62 -29.15 -4.24
N LEU A 436 21.77 -28.39 -3.57
CA LEU A 436 22.10 -27.18 -2.83
C LEU A 436 21.81 -27.39 -1.34
N ASP A 437 22.82 -27.23 -0.49
CA ASP A 437 22.67 -27.33 0.95
C ASP A 437 22.41 -25.95 1.53
N LEU A 438 21.27 -25.79 2.18
CA LEU A 438 20.82 -24.52 2.78
C LEU A 438 20.81 -24.65 4.29
N LEU A 439 21.49 -23.75 4.97
CA LEU A 439 21.43 -23.61 6.42
C LEU A 439 20.00 -23.22 6.88
N PRO A 440 19.67 -23.36 8.17
CA PRO A 440 18.40 -22.88 8.71
C PRO A 440 18.13 -21.42 8.29
N TYR A 441 16.98 -21.19 7.61
CA TYR A 441 16.62 -19.89 7.03
C TYR A 441 17.67 -19.30 6.06
N GLY A 442 18.52 -20.14 5.49
CA GLY A 442 19.49 -19.72 4.47
C GLY A 442 18.82 -19.43 3.14
N TYR A 443 19.39 -18.54 2.37
CA TYR A 443 18.90 -18.24 1.01
C TYR A 443 20.06 -17.98 0.04
N LEU A 444 19.75 -18.06 -1.25
CA LEU A 444 20.61 -17.71 -2.37
C LEU A 444 19.83 -16.82 -3.33
N ILE A 445 20.41 -15.71 -3.73
CA ILE A 445 19.97 -14.89 -4.87
C ILE A 445 21.14 -14.84 -5.83
N ALA A 446 20.99 -15.38 -7.03
CA ALA A 446 22.06 -15.47 -8.00
C ALA A 446 21.60 -15.01 -9.38
N LYS A 447 22.55 -14.57 -10.22
CA LYS A 447 22.29 -14.13 -11.59
C LYS A 447 23.23 -14.80 -12.59
N GLN A 448 22.73 -14.89 -13.82
CA GLN A 448 23.45 -15.44 -14.97
C GLN A 448 23.26 -14.53 -16.18
#